data_6e7e7be863f1b6d3787612d75cabbbcc
#
_entry.id   6e7e7be863f1b6d3787612d75cabbbcc
#
_cell.length_a   1.000
_cell.length_b   1.000
_cell.length_c   1.000
_cell.angle_alpha   90.00
_cell.angle_beta   90.00
_cell.angle_gamma   90.00
#
_symmetry.space_group_name_H-M   'P 1'
#
loop_
_entity.id
_entity.type
_entity.pdbx_description
1 polymer ?
#
loop_
_entity_poly.entity_id
_entity_poly.type
_entity_poly.pdbx_seq_one_letter_code
_entity_poly.pdbx_strand_id
1 'polypeptide(L)'
;NRWASQKSLPGVAGHKKGVERARESVEYAVQRGLSTLTLFAFSSENWGRSSEEVNLLMQLLNTALHEEVPNLIKNSVQLSFIGDLSQFDQELIEQMKESERLTYCDSERKKLDLVVAASYGGRWDIVNAINKHLDSGSNKELTEESFDEFLSTSKFTDPDLCIRTGNELRISNFLLWQLAYSELYFPDVLWPDFDDQHFDNAL
;
A
#
# COMPACT_ATOMS: atom_id res chain seq x y z
N ASN A 1 -18.50 -2.75 -4.49
CA ASN A 1 -18.11 -2.78 -3.07
C ASN A 1 -18.97 -3.76 -2.29
N ARG A 2 -18.41 -4.97 -2.02
CA ARG A 2 -19.13 -6.09 -1.35
C ARG A 2 -19.69 -5.70 0.03
N TRP A 3 -18.91 -5.01 0.83
CA TRP A 3 -19.31 -4.57 2.17
C TRP A 3 -20.54 -3.65 2.16
N ALA A 4 -20.53 -2.64 1.31
CA ALA A 4 -21.66 -1.73 1.16
C ALA A 4 -22.90 -2.47 0.64
N SER A 5 -22.75 -3.38 -0.35
CA SER A 5 -23.85 -4.19 -0.87
C SER A 5 -24.49 -5.09 0.19
N GLN A 6 -23.70 -5.73 1.07
CA GLN A 6 -24.22 -6.55 2.16
C GLN A 6 -25.02 -5.74 3.19
N LYS A 7 -24.67 -4.46 3.36
CA LYS A 7 -25.36 -3.53 4.30
C LYS A 7 -26.40 -2.65 3.61
N SER A 8 -26.72 -2.91 2.34
CA SER A 8 -27.64 -2.11 1.53
C SER A 8 -27.29 -0.61 1.50
N LEU A 9 -25.98 -0.30 1.48
CA LEU A 9 -25.43 1.04 1.46
C LEU A 9 -24.87 1.38 0.05
N PRO A 10 -24.79 2.67 -0.30
CA PRO A 10 -24.08 3.10 -1.50
C PRO A 10 -22.62 2.66 -1.48
N GLY A 11 -22.03 2.31 -2.63
CA GLY A 11 -20.65 1.85 -2.75
C GLY A 11 -19.61 2.79 -2.12
N VAL A 12 -19.84 4.10 -2.18
CA VAL A 12 -18.99 5.13 -1.57
C VAL A 12 -18.84 4.97 -0.05
N ALA A 13 -19.89 4.48 0.63
CA ALA A 13 -19.84 4.27 2.07
C ALA A 13 -18.79 3.21 2.47
N GLY A 14 -18.66 2.15 1.68
CA GLY A 14 -17.65 1.13 1.90
C GLY A 14 -16.23 1.61 1.63
N HIS A 15 -16.03 2.50 0.66
CA HIS A 15 -14.72 3.10 0.41
C HIS A 15 -14.30 4.04 1.56
N LYS A 16 -15.22 4.91 2.03
CA LYS A 16 -14.97 5.77 3.19
C LYS A 16 -14.64 4.97 4.46
N LYS A 17 -15.41 3.92 4.74
CA LYS A 17 -15.12 3.03 5.88
C LYS A 17 -13.79 2.28 5.71
N GLY A 18 -13.41 1.97 4.46
CA GLY A 18 -12.10 1.39 4.15
C GLY A 18 -10.94 2.32 4.46
N VAL A 19 -11.06 3.63 4.21
CA VAL A 19 -10.06 4.64 4.58
C VAL A 19 -9.94 4.77 6.10
N GLU A 20 -11.07 4.82 6.81
CA GLU A 20 -11.09 4.83 8.28
C GLU A 20 -10.39 3.59 8.86
N ARG A 21 -10.66 2.42 8.28
CA ARG A 21 -9.99 1.17 8.68
C ARG A 21 -8.49 1.21 8.39
N ALA A 22 -8.04 1.82 7.31
CA ALA A 22 -6.62 2.01 7.02
C ALA A 22 -5.94 2.85 8.11
N ARG A 23 -6.56 3.96 8.55
CA ARG A 23 -6.08 4.78 9.67
C ARG A 23 -5.92 3.96 10.95
N GLU A 24 -6.97 3.26 11.36
CA GLU A 24 -6.96 2.43 12.56
C GLU A 24 -5.88 1.34 12.48
N SER A 25 -5.68 0.73 11.31
CA SER A 25 -4.62 -0.27 11.10
C SER A 25 -3.21 0.33 11.24
N VAL A 26 -3.00 1.57 10.80
CA VAL A 26 -1.73 2.30 10.99
C VAL A 26 -1.49 2.57 12.48
N GLU A 27 -2.49 3.08 13.18
CA GLU A 27 -2.41 3.35 14.63
C GLU A 27 -2.10 2.06 15.41
N TYR A 28 -2.75 0.97 15.03
CA TYR A 28 -2.54 -0.33 15.63
C TYR A 28 -1.13 -0.87 15.33
N ALA A 29 -0.64 -0.77 14.10
CA ALA A 29 0.71 -1.17 13.73
C ALA A 29 1.78 -0.42 14.56
N VAL A 30 1.59 0.87 14.78
CA VAL A 30 2.46 1.67 15.66
C VAL A 30 2.41 1.16 17.11
N GLN A 31 1.23 0.86 17.63
CA GLN A 31 1.05 0.35 19.00
C GLN A 31 1.72 -1.02 19.20
N ARG A 32 1.69 -1.86 18.17
CA ARG A 32 2.32 -3.20 18.19
C ARG A 32 3.82 -3.17 17.88
N GLY A 33 4.37 -2.00 17.54
CA GLY A 33 5.80 -1.85 17.26
C GLY A 33 6.22 -2.50 15.95
N LEU A 34 5.31 -2.58 14.95
CA LEU A 34 5.67 -3.05 13.63
C LEU A 34 6.64 -2.05 12.97
N SER A 35 7.63 -2.56 12.23
CA SER A 35 8.59 -1.72 11.52
C SER A 35 8.01 -1.14 10.22
N THR A 36 7.20 -1.94 9.51
CA THR A 36 6.64 -1.58 8.20
C THR A 36 5.22 -2.10 8.07
N LEU A 37 4.34 -1.27 7.53
CA LEU A 37 2.99 -1.66 7.11
C LEU A 37 2.79 -1.25 5.65
N THR A 38 2.54 -2.23 4.78
CA THR A 38 2.21 -1.96 3.37
C THR A 38 0.72 -2.12 3.14
N LEU A 39 0.06 -1.07 2.65
CA LEU A 39 -1.35 -1.07 2.29
C LEU A 39 -1.54 -1.09 0.78
N PHE A 40 -2.29 -2.06 0.24
CA PHE A 40 -2.66 -2.13 -1.17
C PHE A 40 -3.87 -1.24 -1.44
N ALA A 41 -3.62 0.04 -1.71
CA ALA A 41 -4.67 1.04 -1.87
C ALA A 41 -5.32 1.00 -3.27
N PHE A 42 -4.51 0.83 -4.32
CA PHE A 42 -4.99 0.83 -5.71
C PHE A 42 -4.11 -0.05 -6.59
N SER A 43 -4.69 -1.12 -7.17
CA SER A 43 -3.94 -1.98 -8.07
C SER A 43 -3.91 -1.44 -9.50
N SER A 44 -2.90 -1.83 -10.29
CA SER A 44 -2.80 -1.50 -11.72
C SER A 44 -4.05 -1.93 -12.51
N GLU A 45 -4.69 -3.02 -12.11
CA GLU A 45 -5.91 -3.53 -12.74
C GLU A 45 -7.14 -2.67 -12.44
N ASN A 46 -7.09 -1.81 -11.41
CA ASN A 46 -8.23 -0.95 -11.05
C ASN A 46 -8.48 0.17 -12.06
N TRP A 47 -7.50 0.52 -12.89
CA TRP A 47 -7.70 1.46 -14.00
C TRP A 47 -8.74 0.98 -15.02
N GLY A 48 -8.98 -0.33 -15.10
CA GLY A 48 -10.04 -0.92 -15.94
C GLY A 48 -11.47 -0.79 -15.41
N ARG A 49 -11.68 -0.15 -14.25
CA ARG A 49 -13.01 0.14 -13.69
C ARG A 49 -13.67 1.31 -14.41
N SER A 50 -14.95 1.59 -14.07
CA SER A 50 -15.61 2.77 -14.62
C SER A 50 -14.90 4.06 -14.23
N SER A 51 -14.94 5.08 -15.10
CA SER A 51 -14.31 6.37 -14.85
C SER A 51 -14.83 7.04 -13.57
N GLU A 52 -16.12 6.85 -13.28
CA GLU A 52 -16.75 7.36 -12.07
C GLU A 52 -16.15 6.72 -10.81
N GLU A 53 -15.92 5.41 -10.83
CA GLU A 53 -15.31 4.70 -9.69
C GLU A 53 -13.84 5.08 -9.53
N VAL A 54 -13.08 5.18 -10.62
CA VAL A 54 -11.68 5.61 -10.60
C VAL A 54 -11.58 7.04 -10.05
N ASN A 55 -12.36 7.98 -10.55
CA ASN A 55 -12.37 9.36 -10.07
C ASN A 55 -12.71 9.44 -8.59
N LEU A 56 -13.69 8.67 -8.13
CA LEU A 56 -14.03 8.61 -6.69
C LEU A 56 -12.86 8.13 -5.85
N LEU A 57 -12.16 7.08 -6.30
CA LEU A 57 -11.00 6.55 -5.57
C LEU A 57 -9.84 7.56 -5.52
N MET A 58 -9.61 8.31 -6.60
CA MET A 58 -8.60 9.39 -6.63
C MET A 58 -8.95 10.52 -5.67
N GLN A 59 -10.23 10.94 -5.64
CA GLN A 59 -10.70 11.95 -4.68
C GLN A 59 -10.55 11.48 -3.22
N LEU A 60 -10.83 10.21 -2.94
CA LEU A 60 -10.67 9.65 -1.60
C LEU A 60 -9.20 9.58 -1.20
N LEU A 61 -8.30 9.22 -2.11
CA LEU A 61 -6.87 9.21 -1.85
C LEU A 61 -6.36 10.63 -1.56
N ASN A 62 -6.74 11.60 -2.40
CA ASN A 62 -6.42 13.01 -2.21
C ASN A 62 -6.89 13.52 -0.84
N THR A 63 -8.16 13.27 -0.50
CA THR A 63 -8.73 13.67 0.81
C THR A 63 -7.99 13.00 1.96
N ALA A 64 -7.71 11.69 1.87
CA ALA A 64 -7.00 10.96 2.90
C ALA A 64 -5.59 11.52 3.14
N LEU A 65 -4.87 11.91 2.09
CA LEU A 65 -3.55 12.53 2.23
C LEU A 65 -3.63 13.87 2.99
N HIS A 66 -4.59 14.71 2.67
CA HIS A 66 -4.77 15.98 3.39
C HIS A 66 -5.13 15.79 4.87
N GLU A 67 -5.99 14.82 5.17
CA GLU A 67 -6.49 14.60 6.52
C GLU A 67 -5.49 13.84 7.41
N GLU A 68 -4.76 12.86 6.84
CA GLU A 68 -3.94 11.94 7.65
C GLU A 68 -2.48 12.38 7.79
N VAL A 69 -1.91 13.15 6.87
CA VAL A 69 -0.50 13.57 6.97
C VAL A 69 -0.16 14.23 8.31
N PRO A 70 -0.98 15.14 8.89
CA PRO A 70 -0.71 15.69 10.22
C PRO A 70 -0.67 14.63 11.33
N ASN A 71 -1.51 13.60 11.24
CA ASN A 71 -1.53 12.49 12.19
C ASN A 71 -0.30 11.59 12.04
N LEU A 72 0.13 11.32 10.80
CA LEU A 72 1.34 10.55 10.51
C LEU A 72 2.59 11.24 11.10
N ILE A 73 2.73 12.56 10.88
CA ILE A 73 3.82 13.37 11.45
C ILE A 73 3.82 13.28 12.97
N LYS A 74 2.66 13.51 13.60
CA LYS A 74 2.52 13.47 15.07
C LYS A 74 2.92 12.11 15.66
N ASN A 75 2.64 11.02 14.94
CA ASN A 75 2.92 9.66 15.39
C ASN A 75 4.28 9.13 14.93
N SER A 76 5.11 9.94 14.26
CA SER A 76 6.41 9.55 13.72
C SER A 76 6.30 8.37 12.73
N VAL A 77 5.28 8.41 11.88
CA VAL A 77 5.05 7.46 10.78
C VAL A 77 5.55 8.09 9.50
N GLN A 78 6.50 7.44 8.84
CA GLN A 78 7.02 7.87 7.55
C GLN A 78 6.19 7.25 6.43
N LEU A 79 5.63 8.09 5.55
CA LEU A 79 4.85 7.67 4.40
C LEU A 79 5.76 7.47 3.18
N SER A 80 5.49 6.43 2.40
CA SER A 80 6.12 6.20 1.09
C SER A 80 5.10 5.60 0.12
N PHE A 81 5.26 5.92 -1.17
CA PHE A 81 4.43 5.34 -2.23
C PHE A 81 5.25 4.39 -3.10
N ILE A 82 4.63 3.28 -3.51
CA ILE A 82 5.16 2.36 -4.51
C ILE A 82 4.11 2.12 -5.60
N GLY A 83 4.56 1.87 -6.83
CA GLY A 83 3.72 1.61 -7.98
C GLY A 83 4.00 2.56 -9.15
N ASP A 84 3.22 2.44 -10.22
CA ASP A 84 3.30 3.32 -11.39
C ASP A 84 2.54 4.63 -11.15
N LEU A 85 3.22 5.58 -10.51
CA LEU A 85 2.62 6.87 -10.18
C LEU A 85 2.41 7.75 -11.42
N SER A 86 2.99 7.42 -12.57
CA SER A 86 2.84 8.20 -13.82
C SER A 86 1.40 8.17 -14.38
N GLN A 87 0.57 7.24 -13.89
CA GLN A 87 -0.83 7.11 -14.29
C GLN A 87 -1.77 8.12 -13.61
N PHE A 88 -1.32 8.76 -12.54
CA PHE A 88 -2.09 9.77 -11.80
C PHE A 88 -1.95 11.15 -12.43
N ASP A 89 -2.88 12.04 -12.13
CA ASP A 89 -2.72 13.45 -12.51
C ASP A 89 -1.59 14.12 -11.75
N GLN A 90 -1.06 15.20 -12.33
CA GLN A 90 0.13 15.87 -11.82
C GLN A 90 -0.07 16.44 -10.41
N GLU A 91 -1.27 16.94 -10.10
CA GLU A 91 -1.60 17.52 -8.80
C GLU A 91 -1.52 16.46 -7.70
N LEU A 92 -2.08 15.27 -7.93
CA LEU A 92 -2.03 14.17 -6.98
C LEU A 92 -0.60 13.63 -6.82
N ILE A 93 0.20 13.55 -7.90
CA ILE A 93 1.61 13.17 -7.83
C ILE A 93 2.40 14.15 -6.96
N GLU A 94 2.20 15.45 -7.14
CA GLU A 94 2.88 16.47 -6.34
C GLU A 94 2.47 16.39 -4.88
N GLN A 95 1.19 16.15 -4.59
CA GLN A 95 0.70 15.95 -3.23
C GLN A 95 1.29 14.69 -2.58
N MET A 96 1.38 13.57 -3.31
CA MET A 96 2.05 12.36 -2.81
C MET A 96 3.50 12.66 -2.40
N LYS A 97 4.28 13.30 -3.29
CA LYS A 97 5.67 13.68 -3.02
C LYS A 97 5.79 14.63 -1.82
N GLU A 98 4.91 15.61 -1.72
CA GLU A 98 4.91 16.52 -0.58
C GLU A 98 4.55 15.79 0.73
N SER A 99 3.61 14.86 0.68
CA SER A 99 3.25 14.03 1.83
C SER A 99 4.42 13.15 2.31
N GLU A 100 5.18 12.55 1.40
CA GLU A 100 6.40 11.81 1.72
C GLU A 100 7.44 12.73 2.37
N ARG A 101 7.65 13.92 1.80
CA ARG A 101 8.60 14.91 2.33
C ARG A 101 8.23 15.39 3.73
N LEU A 102 6.96 15.67 3.96
CA LEU A 102 6.46 16.18 5.25
C LEU A 102 6.50 15.13 6.36
N THR A 103 6.29 13.86 6.00
CA THR A 103 6.31 12.74 6.95
C THR A 103 7.71 12.15 7.17
N TYR A 104 8.71 12.63 6.43
CA TYR A 104 10.09 12.18 6.64
C TYR A 104 10.51 12.40 8.09
N CYS A 105 11.06 11.39 8.71
CA CYS A 105 11.62 11.46 10.04
C CYS A 105 12.90 10.62 10.16
N ASP A 106 13.79 11.07 11.03
CA ASP A 106 15.04 10.37 11.31
C ASP A 106 14.77 8.97 11.87
N SER A 107 15.64 8.02 11.52
CA SER A 107 15.51 6.60 11.90
C SER A 107 15.32 6.39 13.41
N GLU A 108 15.95 7.23 14.24
CA GLU A 108 15.84 7.16 15.71
C GLU A 108 14.44 7.52 16.24
N ARG A 109 13.69 8.35 15.51
CA ARG A 109 12.34 8.78 15.89
C ARG A 109 11.25 8.01 15.15
N LYS A 110 11.57 7.42 14.01
CA LYS A 110 10.63 6.72 13.18
C LYS A 110 10.07 5.49 13.90
N LYS A 111 8.75 5.41 13.99
CA LYS A 111 8.04 4.30 14.61
C LYS A 111 7.49 3.30 13.61
N LEU A 112 7.18 3.75 12.39
CA LEU A 112 6.60 2.91 11.35
C LEU A 112 6.95 3.48 9.97
N ASP A 113 7.30 2.62 9.03
CA ASP A 113 7.24 2.89 7.61
C ASP A 113 5.85 2.48 7.10
N LEU A 114 5.03 3.47 6.69
CA LEU A 114 3.77 3.24 6.01
C LEU A 114 4.00 3.27 4.50
N VAL A 115 3.88 2.13 3.84
CA VAL A 115 4.04 2.00 2.40
C VAL A 115 2.67 1.87 1.75
N VAL A 116 2.32 2.80 0.87
CA VAL A 116 1.05 2.78 0.14
C VAL A 116 1.31 2.34 -1.30
N ALA A 117 0.84 1.13 -1.64
CA ALA A 117 0.91 0.62 -3.00
C ALA A 117 -0.25 1.22 -3.82
N ALA A 118 0.09 2.15 -4.72
CA ALA A 118 -0.82 2.93 -5.55
C ALA A 118 -0.49 2.71 -7.03
N SER A 119 -1.47 2.30 -7.84
CA SER A 119 -1.26 1.85 -9.23
C SER A 119 -0.19 0.74 -9.29
N TYR A 120 -0.20 -0.14 -8.30
CA TYR A 120 0.82 -1.16 -8.12
C TYR A 120 0.38 -2.51 -8.72
N GLY A 121 1.35 -3.23 -9.24
CA GLY A 121 1.22 -4.63 -9.65
C GLY A 121 2.59 -5.31 -9.62
N GLY A 122 2.70 -6.49 -9.01
CA GLY A 122 3.98 -7.18 -8.86
C GLY A 122 4.64 -7.54 -10.20
N ARG A 123 3.84 -7.86 -11.24
CA ARG A 123 4.37 -8.07 -12.60
C ARG A 123 4.95 -6.78 -13.18
N TRP A 124 4.28 -5.64 -12.98
CA TRP A 124 4.79 -4.33 -13.38
C TRP A 124 6.09 -4.01 -12.64
N ASP A 125 6.15 -4.23 -11.34
CA ASP A 125 7.32 -3.93 -10.51
C ASP A 125 8.55 -4.73 -10.97
N ILE A 126 8.38 -6.03 -11.26
CA ILE A 126 9.45 -6.90 -11.80
C ILE A 126 9.95 -6.36 -13.16
N VAL A 127 9.04 -6.06 -14.09
CA VAL A 127 9.41 -5.55 -15.42
C VAL A 127 10.09 -4.18 -15.31
N ASN A 128 9.57 -3.31 -14.45
CA ASN A 128 10.13 -1.99 -14.19
C ASN A 128 11.55 -2.08 -13.56
N ALA A 129 11.78 -3.01 -12.64
CA ALA A 129 13.09 -3.26 -12.06
C ALA A 129 14.11 -3.71 -13.12
N ILE A 130 13.73 -4.61 -14.03
CA ILE A 130 14.57 -5.03 -15.15
C ILE A 130 14.91 -3.84 -16.06
N ASN A 131 13.93 -3.00 -16.39
CA ASN A 131 14.16 -1.82 -17.22
C ASN A 131 15.10 -0.83 -16.53
N LYS A 132 14.93 -0.57 -15.23
CA LYS A 132 15.86 0.27 -14.47
C LYS A 132 17.29 -0.26 -14.49
N HIS A 133 17.47 -1.58 -14.38
CA HIS A 133 18.78 -2.21 -14.51
C HIS A 133 19.38 -1.98 -15.90
N LEU A 134 18.61 -2.18 -16.97
CA LEU A 134 19.07 -1.94 -18.35
C LEU A 134 19.43 -0.46 -18.58
N ASP A 135 18.60 0.46 -18.09
CA ASP A 135 18.80 1.92 -18.22
C ASP A 135 19.99 2.42 -17.40
N SER A 136 20.40 1.70 -16.34
CA SER A 136 21.59 2.04 -15.56
C SER A 136 22.90 1.90 -16.34
N GLY A 137 22.87 1.28 -17.52
CA GLY A 137 24.05 0.99 -18.35
C GLY A 137 25.00 -0.05 -17.73
N SER A 138 24.58 -0.75 -16.70
CA SER A 138 25.37 -1.82 -16.09
C SER A 138 25.45 -3.02 -17.03
N ASN A 139 26.68 -3.48 -17.29
CA ASN A 139 26.94 -4.73 -18.00
C ASN A 139 27.06 -5.94 -17.05
N LYS A 140 26.78 -5.75 -15.76
CA LYS A 140 26.82 -6.85 -14.78
C LYS A 140 25.58 -7.73 -14.94
N GLU A 141 25.78 -9.02 -14.75
CA GLU A 141 24.68 -9.96 -14.66
C GLU A 141 23.76 -9.58 -13.49
N LEU A 142 22.45 -9.66 -13.71
CA LEU A 142 21.45 -9.42 -12.69
C LEU A 142 21.30 -10.70 -11.84
N THR A 143 21.62 -10.61 -10.56
CA THR A 143 21.42 -11.67 -9.57
C THR A 143 20.19 -11.37 -8.72
N GLU A 144 19.72 -12.34 -7.93
CA GLU A 144 18.58 -12.12 -7.01
C GLU A 144 18.85 -10.94 -6.07
N GLU A 145 20.05 -10.89 -5.46
CA GLU A 145 20.45 -9.84 -4.53
C GLU A 145 20.52 -8.45 -5.20
N SER A 146 21.07 -8.39 -6.42
CA SER A 146 21.16 -7.11 -7.15
C SER A 146 19.82 -6.70 -7.75
N PHE A 147 18.89 -7.64 -7.97
CA PHE A 147 17.56 -7.35 -8.46
C PHE A 147 16.71 -6.58 -7.42
N ASP A 148 16.84 -6.93 -6.16
CA ASP A 148 16.14 -6.26 -5.04
C ASP A 148 16.40 -4.75 -5.00
N GLU A 149 17.61 -4.31 -5.40
CA GLU A 149 17.97 -2.90 -5.45
C GLU A 149 17.13 -2.07 -6.46
N PHE A 150 16.55 -2.72 -7.48
CA PHE A 150 15.75 -2.06 -8.52
C PHE A 150 14.24 -2.12 -8.28
N LEU A 151 13.79 -2.96 -7.36
CA LEU A 151 12.36 -3.04 -7.01
C LEU A 151 11.87 -1.73 -6.36
N SER A 152 10.58 -1.48 -6.47
CA SER A 152 9.97 -0.31 -5.82
C SER A 152 10.03 -0.39 -4.29
N THR A 153 10.23 -1.59 -3.75
CA THR A 153 10.35 -1.88 -2.33
C THR A 153 11.78 -1.93 -1.81
N SER A 154 12.80 -1.60 -2.62
CA SER A 154 14.23 -1.73 -2.30
C SER A 154 14.68 -1.06 -0.98
N LYS A 155 13.89 -0.15 -0.44
CA LYS A 155 14.15 0.56 0.83
C LYS A 155 13.58 -0.16 2.06
N PHE A 156 12.81 -1.21 1.86
CA PHE A 156 12.08 -1.93 2.90
C PHE A 156 12.52 -3.39 2.92
N THR A 157 12.39 -4.03 4.07
CA THR A 157 12.53 -5.49 4.17
C THR A 157 11.31 -6.18 3.55
N ASP A 158 11.50 -7.39 3.07
CA ASP A 158 10.39 -8.22 2.64
C ASP A 158 9.39 -8.45 3.77
N PRO A 159 8.09 -8.54 3.48
CA PRO A 159 7.08 -8.72 4.51
C PRO A 159 7.12 -10.13 5.10
N ASP A 160 7.09 -10.23 6.42
CA ASP A 160 6.95 -11.51 7.13
C ASP A 160 5.54 -12.08 6.98
N LEU A 161 4.53 -11.22 6.87
CA LEU A 161 3.11 -11.58 6.84
C LEU A 161 2.34 -10.80 5.79
N CYS A 162 1.54 -11.49 4.99
CA CYS A 162 0.56 -10.91 4.10
C CYS A 162 -0.86 -11.26 4.54
N ILE A 163 -1.64 -10.24 4.91
CA ILE A 163 -3.04 -10.38 5.29
C ILE A 163 -3.93 -10.00 4.10
N ARG A 164 -4.77 -10.91 3.65
CA ARG A 164 -5.77 -10.60 2.64
C ARG A 164 -7.18 -10.86 3.14
N THR A 165 -7.92 -9.78 3.35
CA THR A 165 -9.33 -9.80 3.71
C THR A 165 -10.24 -10.07 2.49
N GLY A 166 -11.51 -10.37 2.73
CA GLY A 166 -12.53 -10.43 1.69
C GLY A 166 -12.76 -11.82 1.10
N ASN A 167 -12.42 -12.90 1.81
CA ASN A 167 -12.69 -14.29 1.46
C ASN A 167 -12.13 -14.73 0.11
N GLU A 168 -10.97 -14.21 -0.27
CA GLU A 168 -10.29 -14.51 -1.51
C GLU A 168 -8.93 -15.16 -1.22
N LEU A 169 -8.73 -16.39 -1.67
CA LEU A 169 -7.51 -17.18 -1.43
C LEU A 169 -6.50 -16.99 -2.56
N ARG A 170 -6.13 -15.73 -2.82
CA ARG A 170 -5.14 -15.36 -3.85
C ARG A 170 -4.49 -14.03 -3.51
N ILE A 171 -3.25 -13.79 -3.93
CA ILE A 171 -2.50 -12.54 -3.67
C ILE A 171 -2.76 -11.43 -4.70
N SER A 172 -3.44 -11.74 -5.83
CA SER A 172 -3.88 -10.78 -6.85
C SER A 172 -2.80 -9.81 -7.32
N ASN A 173 -1.68 -10.34 -7.78
CA ASN A 173 -0.58 -9.54 -8.32
C ASN A 173 0.05 -8.55 -7.31
N PHE A 174 -0.12 -8.79 -6.00
CA PHE A 174 0.49 -7.97 -4.95
C PHE A 174 1.84 -8.54 -4.54
N LEU A 175 2.90 -7.72 -4.50
CA LEU A 175 4.25 -8.02 -3.98
C LEU A 175 4.77 -9.42 -4.38
N LEU A 176 4.66 -9.79 -5.68
CA LEU A 176 4.93 -11.16 -6.15
C LEU A 176 6.33 -11.67 -5.81
N TRP A 177 7.33 -10.80 -5.89
CA TRP A 177 8.71 -11.14 -5.56
C TRP A 177 8.90 -11.22 -4.05
N GLN A 178 8.45 -10.22 -3.34
CA GLN A 178 8.68 -10.00 -1.92
C GLN A 178 7.93 -10.99 -1.00
N LEU A 179 6.83 -11.61 -1.49
CA LEU A 179 6.03 -12.57 -0.71
C LEU A 179 6.57 -14.01 -0.79
N ALA A 180 7.76 -14.22 -1.34
CA ALA A 180 8.30 -15.57 -1.57
C ALA A 180 8.39 -16.42 -0.28
N TYR A 181 8.66 -15.79 0.86
CA TYR A 181 8.80 -16.44 2.16
C TYR A 181 7.82 -15.90 3.21
N SER A 182 6.86 -15.06 2.81
CA SER A 182 5.86 -14.50 3.72
C SER A 182 4.84 -15.53 4.15
N GLU A 183 4.40 -15.47 5.38
CA GLU A 183 3.17 -16.16 5.80
C GLU A 183 1.94 -15.49 5.19
N LEU A 184 0.97 -16.32 4.79
CA LEU A 184 -0.25 -15.83 4.15
C LEU A 184 -1.45 -16.07 5.06
N TYR A 185 -2.14 -15.01 5.46
CA TYR A 185 -3.33 -15.08 6.30
C TYR A 185 -4.56 -14.56 5.57
N PHE A 186 -5.61 -15.38 5.51
CA PHE A 186 -6.85 -15.12 4.79
C PHE A 186 -8.04 -15.14 5.74
N PRO A 187 -8.29 -14.08 6.54
CA PRO A 187 -9.42 -14.04 7.45
C PRO A 187 -10.75 -13.92 6.71
N ASP A 188 -11.80 -14.56 7.26
CA ASP A 188 -13.17 -14.45 6.78
C ASP A 188 -13.81 -13.14 7.25
N VAL A 189 -13.27 -12.02 6.80
CA VAL A 189 -13.75 -10.67 7.10
C VAL A 189 -13.56 -9.75 5.90
N LEU A 190 -14.47 -8.82 5.70
CA LEU A 190 -14.31 -7.75 4.71
C LEU A 190 -13.44 -6.62 5.28
N TRP A 191 -12.63 -5.97 4.43
CA TRP A 191 -11.69 -4.93 4.86
C TRP A 191 -12.27 -3.86 5.81
N PRO A 192 -13.48 -3.28 5.56
CA PRO A 192 -14.05 -2.30 6.47
C PRO A 192 -14.38 -2.83 7.89
N ASP A 193 -14.51 -4.13 8.06
CA ASP A 193 -14.81 -4.78 9.34
C ASP A 193 -13.56 -5.46 9.96
N PHE A 194 -12.38 -5.35 9.35
CA PHE A 194 -11.11 -5.87 9.85
C PHE A 194 -10.59 -5.00 11.00
N ASP A 195 -10.80 -5.43 12.24
CA ASP A 195 -10.44 -4.71 13.46
C ASP A 195 -9.14 -5.19 14.11
N ASP A 196 -8.80 -4.60 15.25
CA ASP A 196 -7.60 -4.92 16.03
C ASP A 196 -7.53 -6.39 16.42
N GLN A 197 -8.68 -7.02 16.72
CA GLN A 197 -8.70 -8.44 17.08
C GLN A 197 -8.38 -9.34 15.88
N HIS A 198 -8.85 -8.98 14.69
CA HIS A 198 -8.47 -9.69 13.47
C HIS A 198 -6.97 -9.51 13.17
N PHE A 199 -6.44 -8.33 13.47
CA PHE A 199 -5.01 -8.05 13.33
C PHE A 199 -4.19 -8.86 14.33
N ASP A 200 -4.58 -8.90 15.61
CA ASP A 200 -3.94 -9.74 16.65
C ASP A 200 -3.92 -11.23 16.29
N ASN A 201 -5.00 -11.72 15.70
CA ASN A 201 -5.08 -13.12 15.28
C ASN A 201 -4.16 -13.43 14.09
N ALA A 202 -3.76 -12.41 13.35
CA ALA A 202 -2.86 -12.55 12.20
C ALA A 202 -1.38 -12.51 12.62
N LEU A 203 -1.05 -11.79 13.71
CA LEU A 203 0.28 -11.69 14.32
C LEU A 203 0.56 -12.89 15.24
#